data_ce3cdbf321af68e354645366b6576d2b
#
_entry.id   ce3cdbf321af68e354645366b6576d2b
#
_cell.length_a   1.000
_cell.length_b   1.000
_cell.length_c   1.000
_cell.angle_alpha   90.00
_cell.angle_beta   90.00
_cell.angle_gamma   90.00
#
_symmetry.space_group_name_H-M   'P 1'
#
loop_
_entity.id
_entity.type
_entity.pdbx_description
1 polymer ?
#
loop_
_entity_poly.entity_id
_entity_poly.type
_entity_poly.pdbx_seq_one_letter_code
_entity_poly.pdbx_strand_id
1 'polypeptide(L)'
;MRTKNSIKNLIFALFGQAFGLIISFLGRIVFVKILTDEYLGLNSLFTNILTMLSLVELGVGSAIVYSLYKPLAVNDKEKIKSLMLLYKKAYTLIGIIIMLLGIISLPFYRYLINEVPNIKNLDLIYFLFVLNTSVSYFYSYKRSL
;
A
#
# COMPACT_ATOMS: atom_id res chain seq x y z
N MET A 1 11.68 24.52 -23.65
CA MET A 1 10.96 24.66 -22.38
C MET A 1 10.55 23.35 -21.71
N ARG A 2 10.09 22.33 -22.46
CA ARG A 2 9.66 21.02 -21.90
C ARG A 2 10.76 20.29 -21.13
N THR A 3 11.97 20.19 -21.67
CA THR A 3 13.10 19.47 -21.06
C THR A 3 13.52 20.08 -19.70
N LYS A 4 13.53 21.42 -19.59
CA LYS A 4 13.90 22.10 -18.34
C LYS A 4 12.90 21.82 -17.21
N ASN A 5 11.63 21.77 -17.51
CA ASN A 5 10.59 21.42 -16.53
C ASN A 5 10.64 19.93 -16.14
N SER A 6 10.94 19.04 -17.10
CA SER A 6 11.11 17.61 -16.81
C SER A 6 12.32 17.36 -15.90
N ILE A 7 13.46 18.02 -16.13
CA ILE A 7 14.63 17.92 -15.26
C ILE A 7 14.31 18.46 -13.86
N LYS A 8 13.61 19.60 -13.77
CA LYS A 8 13.22 20.16 -12.49
C LYS A 8 12.32 19.20 -11.71
N ASN A 9 11.32 18.64 -12.36
CA ASN A 9 10.42 17.67 -11.74
C ASN A 9 11.16 16.39 -11.31
N LEU A 10 12.10 15.91 -12.11
CA LEU A 10 12.95 14.77 -11.77
C LEU A 10 13.79 15.05 -10.50
N ILE A 11 14.43 16.24 -10.42
CA ILE A 11 15.20 16.64 -9.26
C ILE A 11 14.33 16.69 -8.01
N PHE A 12 13.15 17.33 -8.08
CA PHE A 12 12.22 17.36 -6.94
C PHE A 12 11.73 15.96 -6.53
N ALA A 13 11.45 15.08 -7.49
CA ALA A 13 11.06 13.70 -7.21
C ALA A 13 12.19 12.93 -6.52
N LEU A 14 13.43 13.06 -6.99
CA LEU A 14 14.60 12.44 -6.38
C LEU A 14 14.87 12.97 -4.96
N PHE A 15 14.76 14.28 -4.75
CA PHE A 15 14.87 14.87 -3.41
C PHE A 15 13.79 14.36 -2.46
N GLY A 16 12.54 14.31 -2.91
CA GLY A 16 11.43 13.78 -2.11
C GLY A 16 11.65 12.31 -1.75
N GLN A 17 12.14 11.51 -2.71
CA GLN A 17 12.43 10.10 -2.48
C GLN A 17 13.62 9.89 -1.53
N ALA A 18 14.71 10.67 -1.70
CA ALA A 18 15.87 10.63 -0.80
C ALA A 18 15.48 11.03 0.63
N PHE A 19 14.68 12.08 0.78
CA PHE A 19 14.15 12.51 2.08
C PHE A 19 13.27 11.44 2.73
N GLY A 20 12.39 10.81 1.96
CA GLY A 20 11.58 9.67 2.42
C GLY A 20 12.43 8.50 2.90
N LEU A 21 13.50 8.16 2.18
CA LEU A 21 14.44 7.11 2.58
C LEU A 21 15.15 7.45 3.89
N ILE A 22 15.62 8.70 4.06
CA ILE A 22 16.26 9.14 5.31
C ILE A 22 15.31 9.04 6.49
N ILE A 23 14.06 9.52 6.34
CA ILE A 23 13.04 9.41 7.40
C ILE A 23 12.75 7.94 7.73
N SER A 24 12.60 7.09 6.72
CA SER A 24 12.35 5.66 6.90
C SER A 24 13.53 4.98 7.62
N PHE A 25 14.75 5.35 7.28
CA PHE A 25 15.97 4.85 7.92
C PHE A 25 16.06 5.28 9.39
N LEU A 26 15.81 6.57 9.68
CA LEU A 26 15.78 7.07 11.06
C LEU A 26 14.66 6.41 11.87
N GLY A 27 13.47 6.26 11.28
CA GLY A 27 12.36 5.53 11.89
C GLY A 27 12.75 4.08 12.21
N ARG A 28 13.48 3.41 11.31
CA ARG A 28 13.97 2.05 11.53
C ARG A 28 14.97 1.97 12.69
N ILE A 29 15.90 2.94 12.79
CA ILE A 29 16.86 3.01 13.92
C ILE A 29 16.12 3.16 15.25
N VAL A 30 15.14 4.07 15.32
CA VAL A 30 14.33 4.28 16.53
C VAL A 30 13.55 3.01 16.88
N PHE A 31 12.94 2.37 15.87
CA PHE A 31 12.18 1.14 16.04
C PHE A 31 13.04 0.02 16.64
N VAL A 32 14.25 -0.20 16.07
CA VAL A 32 15.20 -1.23 16.56
C VAL A 32 15.72 -0.94 17.96
N LYS A 33 15.88 0.35 18.33
CA LYS A 33 16.37 0.73 19.65
C LYS A 33 15.32 0.62 20.76
N ILE A 34 14.04 0.81 20.42
CA ILE A 34 12.95 0.85 21.40
C ILE A 34 12.23 -0.49 21.51
N LEU A 35 12.09 -1.20 20.39
CA LEU A 35 11.37 -2.47 20.28
C LEU A 35 12.37 -3.63 20.19
N THR A 36 11.99 -4.78 20.71
CA THR A 36 12.79 -6.01 20.63
C THR A 36 12.80 -6.58 19.20
N ASP A 37 13.75 -7.48 18.92
CA ASP A 37 13.85 -8.19 17.65
C ASP A 37 12.58 -8.97 17.29
N GLU A 38 11.82 -9.40 18.28
CA GLU A 38 10.51 -10.07 18.11
C GLU A 38 9.50 -9.18 17.39
N TYR A 39 9.40 -7.89 17.75
CA TYR A 39 8.52 -6.94 17.06
C TYR A 39 8.96 -6.67 15.62
N LEU A 40 10.27 -6.68 15.37
CA LEU A 40 10.83 -6.56 14.01
C LEU A 40 10.45 -7.76 13.15
N GLY A 41 10.58 -8.97 13.69
CA GLY A 41 10.18 -10.21 13.03
C GLY A 41 8.69 -10.20 12.68
N LEU A 42 7.83 -9.82 13.63
CA LEU A 42 6.40 -9.72 13.42
C LEU A 42 6.02 -8.67 12.37
N ASN A 43 6.61 -7.48 12.43
CA ASN A 43 6.36 -6.43 11.44
C ASN A 43 6.72 -6.92 10.03
N SER A 44 7.83 -7.62 9.87
CA SER A 44 8.26 -8.19 8.60
C SER A 44 7.32 -9.29 8.13
N LEU A 45 6.91 -10.21 9.02
CA LEU A 45 5.99 -11.29 8.70
C LEU A 45 4.62 -10.74 8.27
N PHE A 46 4.03 -9.83 9.05
CA PHE A 46 2.73 -9.25 8.73
C PHE A 46 2.77 -8.46 7.43
N THR A 47 3.83 -7.68 7.21
CA THR A 47 4.04 -6.97 5.94
C THR A 47 4.12 -7.94 4.77
N ASN A 48 4.83 -9.06 4.90
CA ASN A 48 4.95 -10.08 3.86
C ASN A 48 3.61 -10.75 3.56
N ILE A 49 2.85 -11.15 4.60
CA ILE A 49 1.50 -11.72 4.43
C ILE A 49 0.61 -10.73 3.66
N LEU A 50 0.58 -9.46 4.08
CA LEU A 50 -0.25 -8.45 3.44
C LEU A 50 0.20 -8.13 2.02
N THR A 51 1.50 -8.18 1.75
CA THR A 51 2.03 -8.05 0.39
C THR A 51 1.56 -9.20 -0.50
N MET A 52 1.55 -10.43 0.00
CA MET A 52 0.99 -11.58 -0.73
C MET A 52 -0.52 -11.40 -1.00
N LEU A 53 -1.29 -10.94 0.00
CA LEU A 53 -2.71 -10.65 -0.19
C LEU A 53 -2.94 -9.52 -1.22
N SER A 54 -2.03 -8.57 -1.30
CA SER A 54 -2.09 -7.45 -2.26
C SER A 54 -1.83 -7.86 -3.71
N LEU A 55 -1.40 -9.10 -3.97
CA LEU A 55 -1.29 -9.65 -5.33
C LEU A 55 -2.64 -9.67 -6.07
N VAL A 56 -3.75 -9.62 -5.35
CA VAL A 56 -5.10 -9.46 -5.92
C VAL A 56 -5.23 -8.20 -6.78
N GLU A 57 -4.41 -7.16 -6.51
CA GLU A 57 -4.41 -5.90 -7.28
C GLU A 57 -3.63 -5.99 -8.58
N LEU A 58 -2.80 -7.01 -8.82
CA LEU A 58 -1.84 -7.04 -9.91
C LEU A 58 -2.44 -6.63 -11.26
N GLY A 59 -1.97 -5.51 -11.78
CA GLY A 59 -2.33 -5.00 -13.10
C GLY A 59 -3.62 -4.17 -13.17
N VAL A 60 -4.52 -4.22 -12.18
CA VAL A 60 -5.80 -3.49 -12.21
C VAL A 60 -5.55 -1.97 -12.25
N GLY A 61 -4.71 -1.48 -11.35
CA GLY A 61 -4.38 -0.05 -11.27
C GLY A 61 -3.71 0.46 -12.55
N SER A 62 -2.70 -0.24 -13.03
CA SER A 62 -1.97 0.14 -14.25
C SER A 62 -2.86 0.12 -15.50
N ALA A 63 -3.75 -0.86 -15.62
CA ALA A 63 -4.70 -0.94 -16.74
C ALA A 63 -5.67 0.26 -16.76
N ILE A 64 -6.18 0.65 -15.58
CA ILE A 64 -7.09 1.80 -15.47
C ILE A 64 -6.35 3.11 -15.75
N VAL A 65 -5.15 3.30 -15.19
CA VAL A 65 -4.32 4.49 -15.43
C VAL A 65 -3.97 4.60 -16.92
N TYR A 66 -3.59 3.50 -17.57
CA TYR A 66 -3.35 3.49 -19.02
C TYR A 66 -4.57 3.92 -19.81
N SER A 67 -5.76 3.45 -19.43
CA SER A 67 -7.02 3.80 -20.08
C SER A 67 -7.39 5.29 -19.93
N LEU A 68 -6.85 5.97 -18.91
CA LEU A 68 -7.07 7.41 -18.68
C LEU A 68 -6.25 8.33 -19.59
N TYR A 69 -5.12 7.87 -20.15
CA TYR A 69 -4.24 8.73 -20.95
C TYR A 69 -4.94 9.38 -22.14
N LYS A 70 -5.71 8.61 -22.93
CA LYS A 70 -6.42 9.13 -24.10
C LYS A 70 -7.53 10.12 -23.72
N PRO A 71 -8.44 9.80 -22.80
CA PRO A 71 -9.46 10.74 -22.34
C PRO A 71 -8.88 12.04 -21.77
N LEU A 72 -7.77 11.96 -21.03
CA LEU A 72 -7.08 13.14 -20.48
C LEU A 72 -6.50 14.01 -21.60
N ALA A 73 -5.90 13.41 -22.62
CA ALA A 73 -5.32 14.14 -23.75
C ALA A 73 -6.36 14.91 -24.58
N VAL A 74 -7.58 14.37 -24.73
CA VAL A 74 -8.69 14.99 -25.48
C VAL A 74 -9.67 15.76 -24.57
N ASN A 75 -9.40 15.83 -23.27
CA ASN A 75 -10.23 16.49 -22.26
C ASN A 75 -11.69 15.96 -22.20
N ASP A 76 -11.87 14.64 -22.40
CA ASP A 76 -13.17 13.95 -22.34
C ASP A 76 -13.57 13.73 -20.87
N LYS A 77 -14.25 14.71 -20.30
CA LYS A 77 -14.65 14.71 -18.88
C LYS A 77 -15.60 13.58 -18.53
N GLU A 78 -16.49 13.17 -19.42
CA GLU A 78 -17.45 12.08 -19.18
C GLU A 78 -16.73 10.73 -19.07
N LYS A 79 -15.82 10.47 -20.02
CA LYS A 79 -15.01 9.26 -20.02
C LYS A 79 -14.09 9.18 -18.80
N ILE A 80 -13.44 10.30 -18.43
CA ILE A 80 -12.61 10.41 -17.24
C ILE A 80 -13.44 10.08 -15.99
N LYS A 81 -14.62 10.67 -15.83
CA LYS A 81 -15.52 10.41 -14.69
C LYS A 81 -15.93 8.95 -14.61
N SER A 82 -16.28 8.33 -15.74
CA SER A 82 -16.67 6.93 -15.84
C SER A 82 -15.52 6.00 -15.39
N LEU A 83 -14.30 6.24 -15.90
CA LEU A 83 -13.10 5.47 -15.56
C LEU A 83 -12.72 5.65 -14.08
N MET A 84 -12.85 6.84 -13.52
CA MET A 84 -12.60 7.10 -12.10
C MET A 84 -13.62 6.41 -11.19
N LEU A 85 -14.89 6.33 -11.62
CA LEU A 85 -15.91 5.54 -10.93
C LEU A 85 -15.57 4.04 -10.96
N LEU A 86 -15.13 3.53 -12.10
CA LEU A 86 -14.67 2.14 -12.23
C LEU A 86 -13.47 1.90 -11.30
N TYR A 87 -12.50 2.81 -11.29
CA TYR A 87 -11.33 2.75 -10.43
C TYR A 87 -11.72 2.67 -8.94
N LYS A 88 -12.59 3.59 -8.51
CA LYS A 88 -13.12 3.58 -7.15
C LYS A 88 -13.79 2.26 -6.79
N LYS A 89 -14.67 1.73 -7.65
CA LYS A 89 -15.36 0.46 -7.41
C LYS A 89 -14.39 -0.73 -7.34
N ALA A 90 -13.44 -0.81 -8.28
CA ALA A 90 -12.44 -1.88 -8.29
C ALA A 90 -11.59 -1.86 -7.02
N TYR A 91 -11.08 -0.70 -6.62
CA TYR A 91 -10.24 -0.60 -5.42
C TYR A 91 -11.01 -0.76 -4.12
N THR A 92 -12.27 -0.36 -4.08
CA THR A 92 -13.15 -0.68 -2.95
C THR A 92 -13.35 -2.19 -2.82
N LEU A 93 -13.59 -2.88 -3.93
CA LEU A 93 -13.73 -4.34 -3.94
C LEU A 93 -12.44 -5.04 -3.51
N ILE A 94 -11.29 -4.61 -4.04
CA ILE A 94 -9.97 -5.13 -3.64
C ILE A 94 -9.73 -4.92 -2.14
N GLY A 95 -10.01 -3.73 -1.61
CA GLY A 95 -9.88 -3.44 -0.18
C GLY A 95 -10.75 -4.35 0.69
N ILE A 96 -11.99 -4.63 0.26
CA ILE A 96 -12.89 -5.57 0.95
C ILE A 96 -12.33 -7.00 0.90
N ILE A 97 -11.85 -7.45 -0.27
CA ILE A 97 -11.26 -8.79 -0.43
C ILE A 97 -10.03 -8.94 0.48
N ILE A 98 -9.14 -7.95 0.50
CA ILE A 98 -7.94 -7.95 1.36
C ILE A 98 -8.35 -8.01 2.85
N MET A 99 -9.37 -7.25 3.24
CA MET A 99 -9.90 -7.28 4.60
C MET A 99 -10.41 -8.68 4.96
N LEU A 100 -11.22 -9.30 4.10
CA LEU A 100 -11.77 -10.63 4.32
C LEU A 100 -10.66 -11.69 4.38
N LEU A 101 -9.75 -11.69 3.43
CA LEU A 101 -8.60 -12.61 3.40
C LEU A 101 -7.69 -12.42 4.61
N GLY A 102 -7.46 -11.16 5.02
CA GLY A 102 -6.71 -10.83 6.22
C GLY A 102 -7.37 -11.38 7.50
N ILE A 103 -8.69 -11.27 7.63
CA ILE A 103 -9.43 -11.85 8.77
C ILE A 103 -9.40 -13.38 8.73
N ILE A 104 -9.57 -13.98 7.56
CA ILE A 104 -9.51 -15.45 7.40
C ILE A 104 -8.11 -15.98 7.73
N SER A 105 -7.06 -15.23 7.43
CA SER A 105 -5.67 -15.62 7.72
C SER A 105 -5.29 -15.47 9.22
N LEU A 106 -6.11 -14.83 10.04
CA LEU A 106 -5.89 -14.64 11.48
C LEU A 106 -5.57 -15.96 12.23
N PRO A 107 -6.31 -17.06 12.06
CA PRO A 107 -5.96 -18.32 12.70
C PRO A 107 -4.69 -18.97 12.10
N PHE A 108 -4.34 -18.65 10.86
CA PHE A 108 -3.27 -19.31 10.14
C PHE A 108 -1.90 -18.66 10.34
N TYR A 109 -1.81 -17.34 10.62
CA TYR A 109 -0.52 -16.68 10.76
C TYR A 109 0.31 -17.25 11.93
N ARG A 110 -0.34 -17.81 12.95
CA ARG A 110 0.33 -18.47 14.08
C ARG A 110 1.11 -19.72 13.67
N TYR A 111 0.67 -20.41 12.63
CA TYR A 111 1.41 -21.57 12.09
C TYR A 111 2.67 -21.17 11.33
N LEU A 112 2.78 -19.91 10.91
CA LEU A 112 3.95 -19.36 10.22
C LEU A 112 5.04 -18.88 11.19
N ILE A 113 4.73 -18.86 12.49
CA ILE A 113 5.65 -18.41 13.55
C ILE A 113 6.14 -19.64 14.30
N ASN A 114 7.44 -19.96 14.20
CA ASN A 114 8.04 -21.10 14.91
C ASN A 114 7.96 -20.94 16.44
N GLU A 115 8.17 -19.72 16.95
CA GLU A 115 8.04 -19.37 18.37
C GLU A 115 7.12 -18.17 18.46
N VAL A 116 5.91 -18.37 18.98
CA VAL A 116 4.95 -17.27 19.17
C VAL A 116 5.50 -16.35 20.26
N PRO A 117 5.91 -15.12 19.94
CA PRO A 117 6.45 -14.21 20.94
C PRO A 117 5.39 -13.88 21.97
N ASN A 118 5.82 -13.71 23.24
CA ASN A 118 4.92 -13.38 24.33
C ASN A 118 4.49 -11.89 24.27
N ILE A 119 3.92 -11.49 23.13
CA ILE A 119 3.46 -10.13 22.88
C ILE A 119 1.97 -10.07 23.19
N LYS A 120 1.62 -9.17 24.10
CA LYS A 120 0.23 -8.93 24.47
C LYS A 120 -0.58 -8.43 23.27
N ASN A 121 -1.77 -9.02 23.06
CA ASN A 121 -2.70 -8.62 22.00
C ASN A 121 -2.14 -8.74 20.56
N LEU A 122 -1.38 -9.78 20.27
CA LEU A 122 -0.79 -10.04 18.96
C LEU A 122 -1.85 -10.06 17.84
N ASP A 123 -3.01 -10.67 18.07
CA ASP A 123 -4.13 -10.73 17.12
C ASP A 123 -4.67 -9.32 16.80
N LEU A 124 -4.73 -8.44 17.80
CA LEU A 124 -5.12 -7.04 17.60
C LEU A 124 -4.10 -6.30 16.73
N ILE A 125 -2.81 -6.51 16.97
CA ILE A 125 -1.75 -5.90 16.16
C ILE A 125 -1.88 -6.35 14.72
N TYR A 126 -2.04 -7.65 14.47
CA TYR A 126 -2.25 -8.18 13.13
C TYR A 126 -3.49 -7.57 12.46
N PHE A 127 -4.62 -7.53 13.18
CA PHE A 127 -5.85 -6.93 12.68
C PHE A 127 -5.67 -5.45 12.29
N LEU A 128 -4.91 -4.67 13.07
CA LEU A 128 -4.58 -3.29 12.74
C LEU A 128 -3.75 -3.16 11.45
N PHE A 129 -2.82 -4.10 11.21
CA PHE A 129 -2.08 -4.16 9.96
C PHE A 129 -3.01 -4.44 8.76
N VAL A 130 -3.92 -5.41 8.88
CA VAL A 130 -4.94 -5.72 7.86
C VAL A 130 -5.82 -4.51 7.60
N LEU A 131 -6.31 -3.86 8.65
CA LEU A 131 -7.17 -2.68 8.57
C LEU A 131 -6.44 -1.52 7.88
N ASN A 132 -5.21 -1.22 8.27
CA ASN A 132 -4.40 -0.17 7.66
C ASN A 132 -4.19 -0.41 6.15
N THR A 133 -3.88 -1.65 5.78
CA THR A 133 -3.71 -2.04 4.37
C THR A 133 -5.03 -1.89 3.60
N SER A 134 -6.13 -2.42 4.10
CA SER A 134 -7.45 -2.34 3.44
C SER A 134 -7.93 -0.90 3.27
N VAL A 135 -7.75 -0.06 4.30
CA VAL A 135 -8.11 1.36 4.25
C VAL A 135 -7.26 2.10 3.22
N SER A 136 -5.98 1.76 3.06
CA SER A 136 -5.13 2.38 2.04
C SER A 136 -5.65 2.15 0.63
N TYR A 137 -6.26 1.00 0.35
CA TYR A 137 -6.90 0.69 -0.94
C TYR A 137 -8.14 1.55 -1.20
N PHE A 138 -8.97 1.82 -0.19
CA PHE A 138 -10.16 2.68 -0.36
C PHE A 138 -9.82 4.10 -0.81
N TYR A 139 -8.62 4.59 -0.52
CA TYR A 139 -8.15 5.93 -0.91
C TYR A 139 -7.17 5.92 -2.09
N SER A 140 -6.70 4.75 -2.52
CA SER A 140 -5.66 4.61 -3.56
C SER A 140 -6.05 5.26 -4.88
N TYR A 141 -7.32 5.17 -5.29
CA TYR A 141 -7.82 5.77 -6.53
C TYR A 141 -7.64 7.30 -6.61
N LYS A 142 -7.55 8.00 -5.46
CA LYS A 142 -7.34 9.44 -5.42
C LYS A 142 -5.89 9.86 -5.66
N ARG A 143 -4.94 8.94 -5.48
CA ARG A 143 -3.50 9.22 -5.62
C ARG A 143 -3.01 9.08 -7.05
N SER A 144 -3.83 8.55 -7.95
CA SER A 144 -3.46 8.25 -9.34
C SER A 144 -3.77 9.38 -10.34
N LEU A 145 -4.33 10.48 -9.89
CA LEU A 145 -4.55 11.72 -10.63
C LEU A 145 -3.50 12.75 -10.26
#